data_4a9b669a1c0f7f9a2c7c73fc1d87adff
#
_entry.id   4a9b669a1c0f7f9a2c7c73fc1d87adff
#
_cell.length_a   1.000
_cell.length_b   1.000
_cell.length_c   1.000
_cell.angle_alpha   90.00
_cell.angle_beta   90.00
_cell.angle_gamma   90.00
#
_symmetry.space_group_name_H-M   'P 1'
#
loop_
_entity.id
_entity.type
_entity.pdbx_description
1 polymer ?
#
loop_
_entity_poly.entity_id
_entity_poly.type
_entity_poly.pdbx_seq_one_letter_code
_entity_poly.pdbx_strand_id
1 'polypeptide(L)'
;MLGPVGTPSKRLTYAVLVAWGTLAVQAAYAQCTAAPREVTTEVNNAPYDGRFTFARLGYETGPGGYYYHNLPAWAHGYPSSEKSLMKILDGVTGIVKPRMDRTNVVFIGDPEMFNYPLTYMVEPGYLTLNPLETKALRDYLLKGGFIIFDDFRNSRGNDGWGNFVEVMRQVLPEGRLMPLDSSNPVFHSFFEIKDPHAFISCYDGAGRAEFWGMFENNDPSRRLMFVANFNNDIAQYWEWSDTGFTPIALSNDAYKFGVNYVMYSLTH
;
A
#
# COMPACT_ATOMS: atom_id res chain seq x y z
N MET A 1 -34.16 -42.53 34.43
CA MET A 1 -32.71 -42.22 34.64
C MET A 1 -32.15 -41.70 33.36
N LEU A 2 -31.97 -40.40 33.26
CA LEU A 2 -31.33 -39.75 32.11
C LEU A 2 -29.83 -39.60 32.43
N GLY A 3 -28.96 -40.20 31.58
CA GLY A 3 -27.51 -40.10 31.72
C GLY A 3 -26.98 -38.70 31.35
N PRO A 4 -25.80 -38.32 31.82
CA PRO A 4 -25.27 -36.97 31.63
C PRO A 4 -24.84 -36.75 30.17
N VAL A 5 -25.26 -35.60 29.60
CA VAL A 5 -24.81 -35.10 28.32
C VAL A 5 -23.34 -34.68 28.46
N GLY A 6 -22.46 -35.37 27.73
CA GLY A 6 -21.03 -35.09 27.73
C GLY A 6 -20.74 -33.72 27.08
N THR A 7 -19.98 -32.90 27.78
CA THR A 7 -19.44 -31.64 27.22
C THR A 7 -18.50 -31.91 26.06
N PRO A 8 -18.57 -31.14 24.93
CA PRO A 8 -17.65 -31.32 23.81
C PRO A 8 -16.20 -31.06 24.26
N SER A 9 -15.32 -31.96 23.88
CA SER A 9 -13.93 -31.95 24.31
C SER A 9 -13.20 -30.70 23.78
N LYS A 10 -12.40 -30.04 24.62
CA LYS A 10 -11.54 -28.89 24.28
C LYS A 10 -10.68 -29.11 23.03
N ARG A 11 -10.40 -30.37 22.69
CA ARG A 11 -9.65 -30.76 21.47
C ARG A 11 -10.40 -30.43 20.17
N LEU A 12 -11.73 -30.51 20.16
CA LEU A 12 -12.53 -30.19 18.95
C LEU A 12 -12.52 -28.67 18.68
N THR A 13 -12.55 -27.88 19.73
CA THR A 13 -12.51 -26.41 19.64
C THR A 13 -11.18 -25.90 19.09
N TYR A 14 -10.06 -26.49 19.50
CA TYR A 14 -8.74 -26.13 18.97
C TYR A 14 -8.57 -26.55 17.51
N ALA A 15 -9.07 -27.70 17.11
CA ALA A 15 -9.00 -28.15 15.71
C ALA A 15 -9.80 -27.26 14.76
N VAL A 16 -10.95 -26.77 15.21
CA VAL A 16 -11.77 -25.82 14.41
C VAL A 16 -11.08 -24.48 14.30
N LEU A 17 -10.53 -23.92 15.38
CA LEU A 17 -9.82 -22.62 15.34
C LEU A 17 -8.55 -22.67 14.47
N VAL A 18 -7.80 -23.76 14.50
CA VAL A 18 -6.62 -23.94 13.65
C VAL A 18 -7.04 -24.08 12.18
N ALA A 19 -8.12 -24.82 11.89
CA ALA A 19 -8.61 -24.98 10.51
C ALA A 19 -9.10 -23.66 9.91
N TRP A 20 -9.77 -22.80 10.68
CA TRP A 20 -10.19 -21.46 10.22
C TRP A 20 -9.02 -20.51 10.01
N GLY A 21 -8.00 -20.55 10.88
CA GLY A 21 -6.79 -19.75 10.71
C GLY A 21 -6.01 -20.13 9.45
N THR A 22 -5.85 -21.42 9.18
CA THR A 22 -5.14 -21.90 7.98
C THR A 22 -5.92 -21.61 6.68
N LEU A 23 -7.25 -21.70 6.69
CA LEU A 23 -8.07 -21.34 5.54
C LEU A 23 -8.01 -19.83 5.22
N ALA A 24 -8.00 -18.96 6.24
CA ALA A 24 -7.88 -17.52 6.03
C ALA A 24 -6.51 -17.13 5.44
N VAL A 25 -5.43 -17.74 5.92
CA VAL A 25 -4.08 -17.52 5.39
C VAL A 25 -3.95 -18.07 3.97
N GLN A 26 -4.50 -19.22 3.67
CA GLN A 26 -4.51 -19.79 2.31
C GLN A 26 -5.33 -18.95 1.33
N ALA A 27 -6.46 -18.38 1.77
CA ALA A 27 -7.26 -17.47 0.95
C ALA A 27 -6.52 -16.16 0.65
N ALA A 28 -5.82 -15.59 1.63
CA ALA A 28 -4.99 -14.39 1.43
C ALA A 28 -3.85 -14.67 0.44
N TYR A 29 -3.18 -15.81 0.59
CA TYR A 29 -2.09 -16.22 -0.30
C TYR A 29 -2.55 -16.43 -1.76
N ALA A 30 -3.71 -17.05 -1.96
CA ALA A 30 -4.27 -17.28 -3.30
C ALA A 30 -4.50 -15.95 -4.06
N GLN A 31 -4.72 -14.84 -3.37
CA GLN A 31 -4.94 -13.54 -3.98
C GLN A 31 -3.68 -12.92 -4.57
N CYS A 32 -2.54 -12.99 -3.89
CA CYS A 32 -1.28 -12.49 -4.42
C CYS A 32 -0.82 -13.21 -5.70
N THR A 33 -1.39 -14.36 -5.97
CA THR A 33 -1.12 -15.15 -7.18
C THR A 33 -2.24 -15.07 -8.22
N ALA A 34 -3.33 -14.36 -7.90
CA ALA A 34 -4.43 -14.16 -8.82
C ALA A 34 -4.01 -13.25 -9.98
N ALA A 35 -4.52 -13.56 -11.18
CA ALA A 35 -4.35 -12.65 -12.30
C ALA A 35 -5.05 -11.30 -11.98
N PRO A 36 -4.48 -10.15 -12.35
CA PRO A 36 -5.08 -8.85 -12.12
C PRO A 36 -6.51 -8.79 -12.70
N ARG A 37 -7.43 -8.16 -11.98
CA ARG A 37 -8.84 -8.03 -12.43
C ARG A 37 -8.99 -7.14 -13.65
N GLU A 38 -8.33 -6.01 -13.60
CA GLU A 38 -8.31 -5.00 -14.64
C GLU A 38 -6.94 -4.35 -14.58
N VAL A 39 -6.19 -4.37 -15.66
CA VAL A 39 -4.89 -3.74 -15.73
C VAL A 39 -4.82 -2.95 -17.02
N THR A 40 -4.45 -1.71 -16.89
CA THR A 40 -4.22 -0.84 -18.04
C THR A 40 -3.02 0.06 -17.81
N THR A 41 -2.27 0.29 -18.87
CA THR A 41 -1.25 1.36 -18.96
C THR A 41 -1.80 2.58 -19.70
N GLU A 42 -3.06 2.55 -20.10
CA GLU A 42 -3.70 3.67 -20.73
C GLU A 42 -3.93 4.79 -19.71
N VAL A 43 -3.23 5.88 -19.89
CA VAL A 43 -3.30 7.07 -19.03
C VAL A 43 -4.37 8.01 -19.60
N ASN A 44 -5.49 8.11 -18.91
CA ASN A 44 -6.58 9.01 -19.26
C ASN A 44 -6.91 9.92 -18.06
N ASN A 45 -5.97 10.80 -17.74
CA ASN A 45 -6.05 11.69 -16.61
C ASN A 45 -7.18 12.72 -16.77
N ALA A 46 -7.92 12.94 -15.70
CA ALA A 46 -8.76 14.12 -15.61
C ALA A 46 -7.90 15.32 -15.19
N PRO A 47 -8.12 16.52 -15.76
CA PRO A 47 -7.45 17.72 -15.28
C PRO A 47 -7.66 17.92 -13.77
N TYR A 48 -6.61 18.37 -13.09
CA TYR A 48 -6.73 18.71 -11.67
C TYR A 48 -7.69 19.89 -11.49
N ASP A 49 -8.69 19.71 -10.64
CA ASP A 49 -9.77 20.69 -10.39
C ASP A 49 -9.91 21.08 -8.91
N GLY A 50 -8.90 20.75 -8.10
CA GLY A 50 -8.90 21.04 -6.66
C GLY A 50 -9.56 19.96 -5.79
N ARG A 51 -10.25 18.97 -6.38
CA ARG A 51 -10.77 17.83 -5.64
C ARG A 51 -9.65 16.84 -5.34
N PHE A 52 -9.73 16.20 -4.19
CA PHE A 52 -8.82 15.09 -3.88
C PHE A 52 -8.95 14.01 -4.97
N THR A 53 -7.83 13.74 -5.61
CA THR A 53 -7.71 12.70 -6.63
C THR A 53 -6.56 11.79 -6.22
N PHE A 54 -6.82 10.51 -6.08
CA PHE A 54 -5.76 9.54 -5.80
C PHE A 54 -4.96 9.33 -7.07
N ALA A 55 -3.65 9.58 -7.02
CA ALA A 55 -2.77 9.50 -8.16
C ALA A 55 -1.78 8.37 -8.03
N ARG A 56 -1.79 7.45 -9.01
CA ARG A 56 -0.75 6.43 -9.18
C ARG A 56 0.52 7.08 -9.69
N LEU A 57 1.66 6.76 -9.09
CA LEU A 57 2.95 7.23 -9.53
C LEU A 57 3.58 6.22 -10.49
N GLY A 58 3.63 6.59 -11.78
CA GLY A 58 4.32 5.84 -12.81
C GLY A 58 5.82 6.15 -12.81
N TYR A 59 6.64 5.16 -13.18
CA TYR A 59 8.09 5.25 -13.16
C TYR A 59 8.72 4.35 -14.22
N GLU A 60 10.00 4.60 -14.54
CA GLU A 60 10.79 3.70 -15.37
C GLU A 60 11.06 2.39 -14.64
N THR A 61 10.52 1.30 -15.20
CA THR A 61 10.59 -0.03 -14.60
C THR A 61 11.89 -0.72 -14.95
N GLY A 62 12.67 -1.06 -13.96
CA GLY A 62 13.94 -1.78 -14.10
C GLY A 62 13.76 -3.23 -14.56
N PRO A 63 14.87 -3.91 -14.88
CA PRO A 63 14.87 -5.31 -15.33
C PRO A 63 14.15 -6.25 -14.34
N GLY A 64 13.31 -7.14 -14.86
CA GLY A 64 12.55 -8.09 -14.05
C GLY A 64 11.22 -7.57 -13.52
N GLY A 65 10.95 -6.27 -13.61
CA GLY A 65 9.71 -5.64 -13.15
C GLY A 65 8.59 -5.61 -14.19
N TYR A 66 8.67 -6.41 -15.23
CA TYR A 66 7.59 -6.55 -16.21
C TYR A 66 6.88 -7.89 -15.97
N TYR A 67 5.57 -7.84 -15.89
CA TYR A 67 4.74 -9.00 -15.61
C TYR A 67 3.54 -9.04 -16.56
N TYR A 68 2.74 -10.05 -16.47
CA TYR A 68 1.46 -10.27 -17.13
C TYR A 68 1.28 -9.48 -18.44
N HIS A 69 1.58 -10.10 -19.59
CA HIS A 69 1.59 -9.46 -20.91
C HIS A 69 2.56 -8.27 -21.06
N ASN A 70 3.70 -8.32 -20.38
CA ASN A 70 4.73 -7.27 -20.42
C ASN A 70 4.28 -5.90 -19.90
N LEU A 71 3.38 -5.89 -18.92
CA LEU A 71 2.98 -4.67 -18.23
C LEU A 71 4.09 -4.23 -17.25
N PRO A 72 4.36 -2.92 -17.12
CA PRO A 72 5.33 -2.42 -16.17
C PRO A 72 4.82 -2.56 -14.73
N ALA A 73 5.74 -2.72 -13.78
CA ALA A 73 5.43 -2.96 -12.39
C ALA A 73 4.49 -1.91 -11.77
N TRP A 74 4.64 -0.64 -12.13
CA TRP A 74 3.77 0.42 -11.61
C TRP A 74 2.27 0.25 -11.97
N ALA A 75 1.94 -0.56 -12.96
CA ALA A 75 0.55 -0.76 -13.39
C ALA A 75 -0.18 -1.87 -12.62
N HIS A 76 0.50 -2.57 -11.68
CA HIS A 76 -0.09 -3.66 -10.92
C HIS A 76 -1.32 -3.18 -10.13
N GLY A 77 -2.46 -3.88 -10.29
CA GLY A 77 -3.73 -3.56 -9.62
C GLY A 77 -4.42 -2.26 -10.05
N TYR A 78 -3.81 -1.49 -10.98
CA TYR A 78 -4.41 -0.25 -11.49
C TYR A 78 -5.48 -0.56 -12.55
N PRO A 79 -6.65 0.08 -12.52
CA PRO A 79 -7.13 1.10 -11.59
C PRO A 79 -8.05 0.54 -10.47
N SER A 80 -8.16 -0.77 -10.33
CA SER A 80 -9.18 -1.39 -9.47
C SER A 80 -8.95 -1.10 -7.99
N SER A 81 -7.71 -1.13 -7.53
CA SER A 81 -7.37 -0.85 -6.13
C SER A 81 -7.71 0.58 -5.73
N GLU A 82 -7.37 1.56 -6.57
CA GLU A 82 -7.69 2.97 -6.33
C GLU A 82 -9.20 3.23 -6.32
N LYS A 83 -9.93 2.70 -7.31
CA LYS A 83 -11.39 2.83 -7.37
C LYS A 83 -12.05 2.30 -6.10
N SER A 84 -11.59 1.18 -5.59
CA SER A 84 -12.12 0.57 -4.38
C SER A 84 -11.80 1.39 -3.13
N LEU A 85 -10.54 1.86 -2.98
CA LEU A 85 -10.17 2.74 -1.87
C LEU A 85 -10.96 4.05 -1.89
N MET A 86 -11.16 4.66 -3.07
CA MET A 86 -11.91 5.92 -3.17
C MET A 86 -13.37 5.76 -2.74
N LYS A 87 -14.03 4.65 -3.07
CA LYS A 87 -15.39 4.36 -2.60
C LYS A 87 -15.46 4.30 -1.08
N ILE A 88 -14.51 3.64 -0.45
CA ILE A 88 -14.46 3.55 1.01
C ILE A 88 -14.17 4.92 1.63
N LEU A 89 -13.21 5.66 1.10
CA LEU A 89 -12.84 6.99 1.58
C LEU A 89 -14.05 7.96 1.55
N ASP A 90 -14.79 8.00 0.45
CA ASP A 90 -16.02 8.81 0.34
C ASP A 90 -17.08 8.39 1.36
N GLY A 91 -17.25 7.08 1.54
CA GLY A 91 -18.28 6.56 2.45
C GLY A 91 -17.97 6.75 3.93
N VAL A 92 -16.69 6.68 4.35
CA VAL A 92 -16.35 6.65 5.77
C VAL A 92 -15.91 8.01 6.33
N THR A 93 -15.27 8.87 5.52
CA THR A 93 -14.74 10.12 6.06
C THR A 93 -15.76 11.25 6.07
N GLY A 94 -16.66 11.32 5.09
CA GLY A 94 -17.61 12.43 4.90
C GLY A 94 -16.93 13.80 4.70
N ILE A 95 -15.64 13.91 4.94
CA ILE A 95 -14.82 15.15 4.89
C ILE A 95 -14.12 15.24 3.54
N VAL A 96 -13.42 14.17 3.15
CA VAL A 96 -12.75 14.07 1.86
C VAL A 96 -13.80 13.73 0.80
N LYS A 97 -13.90 14.57 -0.20
CA LYS A 97 -14.77 14.33 -1.38
C LYS A 97 -13.86 13.95 -2.56
N PRO A 98 -13.47 12.67 -2.66
CA PRO A 98 -12.58 12.24 -3.70
C PRO A 98 -13.24 12.33 -5.07
N ARG A 99 -12.42 12.43 -6.10
CA ARG A 99 -12.88 12.24 -7.45
C ARG A 99 -13.18 10.77 -7.66
N MET A 100 -14.44 10.45 -8.00
CA MET A 100 -14.94 9.08 -8.13
C MET A 100 -14.98 8.56 -9.57
N ASP A 101 -15.00 9.47 -10.54
CA ASP A 101 -15.12 9.14 -11.96
C ASP A 101 -13.83 8.62 -12.56
N ARG A 102 -12.66 9.04 -12.03
CA ARG A 102 -11.36 8.66 -12.54
C ARG A 102 -10.30 8.61 -11.44
N THR A 103 -9.31 7.77 -11.66
CA THR A 103 -8.01 7.78 -10.98
C THR A 103 -6.97 8.26 -11.97
N ASN A 104 -5.97 8.99 -11.51
CA ASN A 104 -4.94 9.56 -12.36
C ASN A 104 -3.62 8.80 -12.22
N VAL A 105 -2.84 8.78 -13.30
CA VAL A 105 -1.44 8.34 -13.28
C VAL A 105 -0.56 9.55 -13.59
N VAL A 106 0.40 9.82 -12.74
CA VAL A 106 1.41 10.86 -12.97
C VAL A 106 2.78 10.21 -12.98
N PHE A 107 3.66 10.65 -13.85
CA PHE A 107 5.02 10.10 -13.89
C PHE A 107 5.98 10.96 -13.09
N ILE A 108 7.02 10.31 -12.55
CA ILE A 108 8.09 11.03 -11.87
C ILE A 108 8.75 11.99 -12.86
N GLY A 109 8.83 13.26 -12.48
CA GLY A 109 9.35 14.32 -13.35
C GLY A 109 8.27 15.15 -14.06
N ASP A 110 7.04 14.68 -14.15
CA ASP A 110 5.94 15.48 -14.66
C ASP A 110 5.62 16.62 -13.70
N PRO A 111 5.55 17.87 -14.15
CA PRO A 111 5.16 19.01 -13.31
C PRO A 111 3.80 18.81 -12.64
N GLU A 112 2.89 18.06 -13.26
CA GLU A 112 1.55 17.77 -12.75
C GLU A 112 1.61 16.99 -11.42
N MET A 113 2.67 16.21 -11.16
CA MET A 113 2.84 15.48 -9.92
C MET A 113 2.72 16.39 -8.68
N PHE A 114 3.14 17.64 -8.77
CA PHE A 114 3.08 18.61 -7.68
C PHE A 114 1.66 19.13 -7.36
N ASN A 115 0.67 18.80 -8.16
CA ASN A 115 -0.74 19.10 -7.86
C ASN A 115 -1.36 18.11 -6.88
N TYR A 116 -0.71 16.97 -6.64
CA TYR A 116 -1.24 15.90 -5.81
C TYR A 116 -0.50 15.88 -4.46
N PRO A 117 -1.19 16.11 -3.34
CA PRO A 117 -0.57 16.06 -2.00
C PRO A 117 -0.11 14.65 -1.62
N LEU A 118 -0.74 13.63 -2.24
CA LEU A 118 -0.42 12.23 -2.06
C LEU A 118 -0.31 11.53 -3.41
N THR A 119 0.73 10.72 -3.57
CA THR A 119 0.88 9.76 -4.67
C THR A 119 1.09 8.36 -4.14
N TYR A 120 0.74 7.37 -4.97
CA TYR A 120 0.83 5.95 -4.61
C TYR A 120 1.68 5.20 -5.61
N MET A 121 2.69 4.49 -5.13
CA MET A 121 3.60 3.68 -5.94
C MET A 121 3.58 2.23 -5.49
N VAL A 122 3.36 1.32 -6.44
CA VAL A 122 3.53 -0.11 -6.23
C VAL A 122 4.87 -0.58 -6.78
N GLU A 123 5.34 -1.69 -6.25
CA GLU A 123 6.56 -2.38 -6.67
C GLU A 123 7.81 -1.50 -6.76
N PRO A 124 8.09 -0.63 -5.77
CA PRO A 124 9.26 0.26 -5.78
C PRO A 124 10.59 -0.50 -5.80
N GLY A 125 10.57 -1.80 -5.58
CA GLY A 125 11.73 -2.68 -5.75
C GLY A 125 12.25 -2.76 -7.20
N TYR A 126 11.49 -2.29 -8.19
CA TYR A 126 11.89 -2.20 -9.59
C TYR A 126 12.04 -0.75 -10.08
N LEU A 127 11.99 0.21 -9.17
CA LEU A 127 12.12 1.63 -9.50
C LEU A 127 13.53 1.94 -10.03
N THR A 128 13.60 2.61 -11.17
CA THR A 128 14.82 3.25 -11.67
C THR A 128 14.56 4.74 -11.87
N LEU A 129 15.57 5.57 -11.64
CA LEU A 129 15.47 7.02 -11.76
C LEU A 129 16.66 7.57 -12.53
N ASN A 130 16.38 8.45 -13.48
CA ASN A 130 17.41 9.33 -14.05
C ASN A 130 17.65 10.54 -13.11
N PRO A 131 18.70 11.36 -13.34
CA PRO A 131 19.01 12.49 -12.48
C PRO A 131 17.90 13.55 -12.38
N LEU A 132 17.09 13.75 -13.41
CA LEU A 132 15.98 14.71 -13.39
C LEU A 132 14.83 14.17 -12.54
N GLU A 133 14.50 12.91 -12.69
CA GLU A 133 13.49 12.22 -11.88
C GLU A 133 13.90 12.15 -10.42
N THR A 134 15.16 11.85 -10.13
CA THR A 134 15.72 11.86 -8.77
C THR A 134 15.50 13.23 -8.11
N LYS A 135 15.80 14.30 -8.86
CA LYS A 135 15.59 15.67 -8.38
C LYS A 135 14.11 15.98 -8.18
N ALA A 136 13.25 15.60 -9.12
CA ALA A 136 11.82 15.85 -9.05
C ALA A 136 11.18 15.13 -7.86
N LEU A 137 11.53 13.88 -7.61
CA LEU A 137 11.03 13.10 -6.49
C LEU A 137 11.50 13.70 -5.15
N ARG A 138 12.78 14.12 -5.06
CA ARG A 138 13.32 14.88 -3.92
C ARG A 138 12.52 16.16 -3.67
N ASP A 139 12.34 16.97 -4.71
CA ASP A 139 11.62 18.26 -4.59
C ASP A 139 10.18 18.04 -4.13
N TYR A 140 9.51 17.00 -4.66
CA TYR A 140 8.14 16.65 -4.26
C TYR A 140 8.05 16.34 -2.77
N LEU A 141 8.91 15.46 -2.26
CA LEU A 141 8.94 15.09 -0.85
C LEU A 141 9.26 16.28 0.07
N LEU A 142 10.24 17.09 -0.32
CA LEU A 142 10.67 18.26 0.48
C LEU A 142 9.65 19.42 0.45
N LYS A 143 8.80 19.49 -0.58
CA LYS A 143 7.75 20.52 -0.70
C LYS A 143 6.40 20.15 -0.09
N GLY A 144 6.32 19.04 0.60
CA GLY A 144 5.11 18.63 1.30
C GLY A 144 4.37 17.43 0.70
N GLY A 145 4.84 16.89 -0.44
CA GLY A 145 4.28 15.67 -1.01
C GLY A 145 4.45 14.47 -0.09
N PHE A 146 3.48 13.57 -0.12
CA PHE A 146 3.52 12.30 0.61
C PHE A 146 3.43 11.13 -0.37
N ILE A 147 4.23 10.08 -0.15
CA ILE A 147 4.20 8.88 -1.01
C ILE A 147 3.87 7.65 -0.17
N ILE A 148 2.97 6.82 -0.68
CA ILE A 148 2.79 5.46 -0.21
C ILE A 148 3.56 4.55 -1.16
N PHE A 149 4.61 3.89 -0.67
CA PHE A 149 5.28 2.80 -1.35
C PHE A 149 4.73 1.48 -0.85
N ASP A 150 4.21 0.65 -1.75
CA ASP A 150 3.49 -0.57 -1.41
C ASP A 150 3.88 -1.71 -2.36
N ASP A 151 3.46 -2.92 -2.05
CA ASP A 151 3.60 -4.10 -2.91
C ASP A 151 5.06 -4.42 -3.26
N PHE A 152 5.93 -4.57 -2.25
CA PHE A 152 7.31 -4.99 -2.52
C PHE A 152 7.91 -5.84 -1.42
N ARG A 153 8.82 -6.69 -1.82
CA ARG A 153 9.53 -7.64 -0.97
C ARG A 153 10.85 -8.04 -1.60
N ASN A 154 11.66 -8.77 -0.85
CA ASN A 154 12.73 -9.54 -1.43
C ASN A 154 12.18 -10.84 -2.00
N SER A 155 12.60 -11.19 -3.20
CA SER A 155 12.23 -12.44 -3.86
C SER A 155 13.43 -13.08 -4.54
N ARG A 156 13.28 -14.31 -5.01
CA ARG A 156 14.40 -15.00 -5.67
C ARG A 156 14.84 -14.22 -6.92
N GLY A 157 16.07 -13.71 -6.86
CA GLY A 157 16.67 -12.94 -7.97
C GLY A 157 16.33 -11.44 -7.98
N ASN A 158 15.56 -10.96 -6.99
CA ASN A 158 15.29 -9.53 -6.82
C ASN A 158 15.45 -9.12 -5.35
N ASP A 159 16.38 -8.21 -5.08
CA ASP A 159 16.53 -7.53 -3.79
C ASP A 159 15.71 -6.23 -3.84
N GLY A 160 14.40 -6.37 -3.70
CA GLY A 160 13.48 -5.22 -3.77
C GLY A 160 13.75 -4.19 -2.66
N TRP A 161 14.12 -4.65 -1.46
CA TRP A 161 14.49 -3.75 -0.36
C TRP A 161 15.79 -3.00 -0.65
N GLY A 162 16.84 -3.72 -1.07
CA GLY A 162 18.12 -3.10 -1.37
C GLY A 162 18.02 -2.06 -2.48
N ASN A 163 17.26 -2.35 -3.55
CA ASN A 163 17.01 -1.38 -4.61
C ASN A 163 16.26 -0.15 -4.09
N PHE A 164 15.19 -0.34 -3.33
CA PHE A 164 14.42 0.75 -2.71
C PHE A 164 15.32 1.66 -1.84
N VAL A 165 16.13 1.06 -0.96
CA VAL A 165 17.05 1.80 -0.09
C VAL A 165 18.07 2.60 -0.90
N GLU A 166 18.63 2.00 -1.95
CA GLU A 166 19.62 2.67 -2.81
C GLU A 166 19.00 3.87 -3.55
N VAL A 167 17.80 3.70 -4.11
CA VAL A 167 17.06 4.78 -4.76
C VAL A 167 16.76 5.90 -3.75
N MET A 168 16.24 5.58 -2.58
CA MET A 168 15.92 6.59 -1.58
C MET A 168 17.17 7.32 -1.06
N ARG A 169 18.33 6.67 -1.02
CA ARG A 169 19.61 7.31 -0.70
C ARG A 169 20.04 8.32 -1.77
N GLN A 170 19.72 8.09 -3.05
CA GLN A 170 19.96 9.06 -4.12
C GLN A 170 18.97 10.22 -4.05
N VAL A 171 17.70 9.94 -3.76
CA VAL A 171 16.65 10.96 -3.63
C VAL A 171 16.85 11.84 -2.40
N LEU A 172 17.12 11.25 -1.25
CA LEU A 172 17.30 11.94 0.04
C LEU A 172 18.61 11.49 0.72
N PRO A 173 19.77 11.94 0.23
CA PRO A 173 21.07 11.44 0.72
C PRO A 173 21.32 11.70 2.19
N GLU A 174 20.72 12.75 2.76
CA GLU A 174 20.79 13.07 4.18
C GLU A 174 19.72 12.35 5.02
N GLY A 175 18.75 11.71 4.34
CA GLY A 175 17.59 11.06 4.98
C GLY A 175 17.97 9.73 5.62
N ARG A 176 17.30 9.39 6.71
CA ARG A 176 17.40 8.10 7.39
C ARG A 176 16.09 7.35 7.29
N LEU A 177 16.12 6.15 6.74
CA LEU A 177 15.02 5.19 6.87
C LEU A 177 14.88 4.76 8.33
N MET A 178 13.68 4.94 8.88
CA MET A 178 13.34 4.56 10.25
C MET A 178 12.16 3.61 10.23
N PRO A 179 12.18 2.54 11.05
CA PRO A 179 11.00 1.71 11.24
C PRO A 179 9.91 2.53 11.92
N LEU A 180 8.67 2.35 11.48
CA LEU A 180 7.50 2.99 12.08
C LEU A 180 6.89 2.02 13.11
N ASP A 181 6.88 2.44 14.34
CA ASP A 181 6.22 1.69 15.42
C ASP A 181 4.71 2.03 15.49
N SER A 182 4.00 1.27 16.32
CA SER A 182 2.55 1.41 16.45
C SER A 182 2.10 2.76 17.02
N SER A 183 2.99 3.59 17.56
CA SER A 183 2.63 4.92 18.10
C SER A 183 2.68 6.03 17.03
N ASN A 184 3.16 5.69 15.82
CA ASN A 184 3.28 6.70 14.77
C ASN A 184 1.90 7.24 14.35
N PRO A 185 1.73 8.58 14.25
CA PRO A 185 0.46 9.20 13.87
C PRO A 185 -0.15 8.68 12.57
N VAL A 186 0.65 8.19 11.64
CA VAL A 186 0.16 7.61 10.37
C VAL A 186 -0.79 6.43 10.58
N PHE A 187 -0.69 5.72 11.72
CA PHE A 187 -1.57 4.61 12.07
C PHE A 187 -2.81 5.02 12.86
N HIS A 188 -2.96 6.31 13.18
CA HIS A 188 -4.02 6.85 14.04
C HIS A 188 -4.75 8.06 13.45
N SER A 189 -4.46 8.43 12.21
CA SER A 189 -4.96 9.67 11.60
C SER A 189 -6.47 9.68 11.36
N PHE A 190 -7.12 8.53 11.34
CA PHE A 190 -8.57 8.37 11.25
C PHE A 190 -9.05 7.11 12.01
N PHE A 191 -8.52 5.95 11.66
CA PHE A 191 -8.78 4.69 12.36
C PHE A 191 -7.65 4.38 13.33
N GLU A 192 -7.98 3.75 14.46
CA GLU A 192 -7.02 3.25 15.42
C GLU A 192 -6.45 1.90 14.95
N ILE A 193 -5.19 1.87 14.52
CA ILE A 193 -4.46 0.64 14.18
C ILE A 193 -3.45 0.36 15.29
N LYS A 194 -3.85 -0.45 16.28
CA LYS A 194 -3.06 -0.72 17.49
C LYS A 194 -1.77 -1.51 17.22
N ASP A 195 -1.81 -2.45 16.31
CA ASP A 195 -0.64 -3.25 15.92
C ASP A 195 -0.58 -3.36 14.38
N PRO A 196 0.08 -2.41 13.70
CA PRO A 196 0.21 -2.46 12.24
C PRO A 196 0.96 -3.70 11.77
N HIS A 197 1.86 -4.24 12.58
CA HIS A 197 2.64 -5.43 12.24
C HIS A 197 1.85 -6.75 12.37
N ALA A 198 0.65 -6.72 12.94
CA ALA A 198 -0.26 -7.87 12.90
C ALA A 198 -0.97 -8.03 11.55
N PHE A 199 -0.82 -7.07 10.63
CA PHE A 199 -1.39 -7.18 9.29
C PHE A 199 -0.87 -8.42 8.57
N ILE A 200 -1.79 -9.19 8.00
CA ILE A 200 -1.45 -10.43 7.30
C ILE A 200 -1.11 -10.07 5.85
N SER A 201 0.17 -10.15 5.54
CA SER A 201 0.63 -10.02 4.15
C SER A 201 0.09 -11.16 3.29
N CYS A 202 -0.26 -10.85 2.06
CA CYS A 202 -0.63 -11.87 1.08
C CYS A 202 0.59 -12.65 0.53
N TYR A 203 1.80 -12.19 0.77
CA TYR A 203 3.01 -12.86 0.30
C TYR A 203 3.36 -14.10 1.13
N ASP A 204 3.48 -15.25 0.49
CA ASP A 204 3.97 -16.47 1.15
C ASP A 204 5.47 -16.37 1.45
N GLY A 205 5.85 -16.67 2.69
CA GLY A 205 7.23 -16.71 3.11
C GLY A 205 7.97 -15.37 3.11
N ALA A 206 7.29 -14.24 2.86
CA ALA A 206 7.92 -12.91 2.88
C ALA A 206 8.32 -12.43 4.29
N GLY A 207 7.83 -13.10 5.33
CA GLY A 207 8.02 -12.65 6.70
C GLY A 207 6.88 -11.74 7.18
N ARG A 208 7.16 -11.01 8.26
CA ARG A 208 6.20 -10.08 8.85
C ARG A 208 6.12 -8.80 8.02
N ALA A 209 4.94 -8.20 7.94
CA ALA A 209 4.76 -6.87 7.37
C ALA A 209 5.59 -5.84 8.15
N GLU A 210 6.33 -5.01 7.44
CA GLU A 210 7.17 -3.96 8.00
C GLU A 210 6.79 -2.61 7.41
N PHE A 211 6.83 -1.58 8.25
CA PHE A 211 6.50 -0.22 7.86
C PHE A 211 7.71 0.68 8.13
N TRP A 212 8.14 1.39 7.10
CA TRP A 212 9.32 2.25 7.16
C TRP A 212 8.99 3.63 6.62
N GLY A 213 9.76 4.62 7.03
CA GLY A 213 9.61 5.98 6.50
C GLY A 213 10.83 6.85 6.74
N MET A 214 10.78 8.05 6.18
CA MET A 214 11.72 9.13 6.49
C MET A 214 10.97 10.35 6.97
N PHE A 215 11.53 11.02 7.97
CA PHE A 215 10.97 12.24 8.54
C PHE A 215 11.74 13.46 8.10
N GLU A 216 11.07 14.61 8.02
CA GLU A 216 11.76 15.87 7.81
C GLU A 216 12.84 16.10 8.85
N ASN A 217 14.03 16.47 8.38
CA ASN A 217 15.22 16.68 9.21
C ASN A 217 15.64 15.45 10.04
N ASN A 218 15.20 14.25 9.67
CA ASN A 218 15.39 13.01 10.42
C ASN A 218 14.82 13.04 11.85
N ASP A 219 13.82 13.86 12.09
CA ASP A 219 13.18 14.04 13.39
C ASP A 219 11.79 13.40 13.40
N PRO A 220 11.57 12.30 14.16
CA PRO A 220 10.28 11.61 14.23
C PRO A 220 9.11 12.46 14.75
N SER A 221 9.38 13.62 15.37
CA SER A 221 8.35 14.58 15.77
C SER A 221 7.89 15.49 14.62
N ARG A 222 8.57 15.43 13.48
CA ARG A 222 8.24 16.18 12.28
C ARG A 222 7.41 15.33 11.31
N ARG A 223 7.02 15.94 10.20
CA ARG A 223 6.24 15.30 9.16
C ARG A 223 6.95 14.05 8.62
N LEU A 224 6.24 12.92 8.56
CA LEU A 224 6.63 11.75 7.80
C LEU A 224 6.47 12.06 6.31
N MET A 225 7.52 11.90 5.52
CA MET A 225 7.53 12.23 4.09
C MET A 225 6.96 11.11 3.22
N PHE A 226 7.05 9.88 3.67
CA PHE A 226 6.47 8.72 3.00
C PHE A 226 6.33 7.54 3.97
N VAL A 227 5.47 6.58 3.61
CA VAL A 227 5.42 5.25 4.22
C VAL A 227 5.82 4.21 3.18
N ALA A 228 6.64 3.25 3.58
CA ALA A 228 7.02 2.09 2.78
C ALA A 228 6.55 0.81 3.47
N ASN A 229 5.61 0.11 2.83
CA ASN A 229 4.98 -1.12 3.30
C ASN A 229 5.78 -2.33 2.80
N PHE A 230 6.90 -2.61 3.42
CA PHE A 230 7.76 -3.71 3.02
C PHE A 230 7.21 -5.07 3.46
N ASN A 231 7.43 -6.10 2.68
CA ASN A 231 6.83 -7.44 2.83
C ASN A 231 5.30 -7.41 2.83
N ASN A 232 4.72 -6.47 2.10
CA ASN A 232 3.29 -6.23 2.11
C ASN A 232 2.78 -5.82 0.73
N ASP A 233 1.48 -6.07 0.51
CA ASP A 233 0.71 -5.59 -0.63
C ASP A 233 -0.69 -5.26 -0.10
N ILE A 234 -0.83 -4.05 0.41
CA ILE A 234 -2.08 -3.58 1.00
C ILE A 234 -3.15 -3.40 -0.08
N ALA A 235 -2.74 -2.92 -1.25
CA ALA A 235 -3.66 -2.64 -2.34
C ALA A 235 -4.28 -3.88 -2.97
N GLN A 236 -3.65 -5.03 -2.87
CA GLN A 236 -4.23 -6.30 -3.29
C GLN A 236 -5.56 -6.58 -2.59
N TYR A 237 -5.65 -6.23 -1.30
CA TYR A 237 -6.88 -6.37 -0.54
C TYR A 237 -7.95 -5.34 -0.92
N TRP A 238 -7.57 -4.17 -1.47
CA TRP A 238 -8.53 -3.21 -2.03
C TRP A 238 -9.05 -3.69 -3.37
N GLU A 239 -8.15 -4.19 -4.25
CA GLU A 239 -8.49 -4.68 -5.58
C GLU A 239 -9.56 -5.76 -5.56
N TRP A 240 -9.46 -6.69 -4.60
CA TRP A 240 -10.32 -7.88 -4.54
C TRP A 240 -11.42 -7.82 -3.49
N SER A 241 -11.61 -6.70 -2.82
CA SER A 241 -12.49 -6.56 -1.66
C SER A 241 -13.97 -6.83 -1.93
N ASP A 242 -14.45 -6.55 -3.15
CA ASP A 242 -15.85 -6.69 -3.56
C ASP A 242 -16.19 -8.03 -4.23
N THR A 243 -15.22 -8.93 -4.33
CA THR A 243 -15.37 -10.20 -5.05
C THR A 243 -15.81 -11.36 -4.16
N GLY A 244 -15.69 -11.22 -2.85
CA GLY A 244 -15.80 -12.32 -1.90
C GLY A 244 -14.59 -13.29 -1.91
N PHE A 245 -13.55 -12.97 -2.67
CA PHE A 245 -12.33 -13.77 -2.75
C PHE A 245 -11.46 -13.58 -1.50
N THR A 246 -11.46 -12.38 -0.91
CA THR A 246 -10.77 -12.08 0.35
C THR A 246 -11.72 -12.12 1.54
N PRO A 247 -11.29 -12.63 2.71
CA PRO A 247 -12.02 -12.44 3.95
C PRO A 247 -12.23 -10.94 4.22
N ILE A 248 -13.48 -10.56 4.51
CA ILE A 248 -13.87 -9.16 4.75
C ILE A 248 -13.00 -8.48 5.82
N ALA A 249 -12.60 -9.23 6.85
CA ALA A 249 -11.75 -8.70 7.92
C ALA A 249 -10.41 -8.17 7.40
N LEU A 250 -9.75 -8.90 6.49
CA LEU A 250 -8.46 -8.50 5.93
C LEU A 250 -8.61 -7.29 5.01
N SER A 251 -9.65 -7.23 4.18
CA SER A 251 -9.94 -6.05 3.35
C SER A 251 -10.25 -4.83 4.22
N ASN A 252 -11.01 -5.00 5.31
CA ASN A 252 -11.29 -3.91 6.25
C ASN A 252 -10.02 -3.39 6.91
N ASP A 253 -9.10 -4.27 7.31
CA ASP A 253 -7.82 -3.84 7.88
C ASP A 253 -6.98 -3.09 6.85
N ALA A 254 -6.89 -3.58 5.61
CA ALA A 254 -6.21 -2.89 4.52
C ALA A 254 -6.80 -1.49 4.24
N TYR A 255 -8.12 -1.34 4.27
CA TYR A 255 -8.78 -0.04 4.11
C TYR A 255 -8.47 0.94 5.24
N LYS A 256 -8.31 0.47 6.49
CA LYS A 256 -7.88 1.34 7.60
C LYS A 256 -6.53 1.98 7.32
N PHE A 257 -5.56 1.20 6.79
CA PHE A 257 -4.27 1.75 6.36
C PHE A 257 -4.43 2.81 5.27
N GLY A 258 -5.14 2.47 4.18
CA GLY A 258 -5.33 3.40 3.07
C GLY A 258 -6.00 4.72 3.49
N VAL A 259 -7.07 4.64 4.28
CA VAL A 259 -7.76 5.84 4.81
C VAL A 259 -6.84 6.64 5.73
N ASN A 260 -6.11 5.99 6.62
CA ASN A 260 -5.17 6.67 7.51
C ASN A 260 -4.07 7.39 6.74
N TYR A 261 -3.50 6.77 5.71
CA TYR A 261 -2.45 7.38 4.88
C TYR A 261 -2.97 8.63 4.15
N VAL A 262 -4.18 8.56 3.59
CA VAL A 262 -4.82 9.73 2.98
C VAL A 262 -5.05 10.81 4.02
N MET A 263 -5.65 10.49 5.16
CA MET A 263 -5.92 11.47 6.20
C MET A 263 -4.63 12.09 6.75
N TYR A 264 -3.58 11.29 6.97
CA TYR A 264 -2.28 11.78 7.38
C TYR A 264 -1.73 12.80 6.39
N SER A 265 -1.71 12.46 5.09
CA SER A 265 -1.17 13.34 4.04
C SER A 265 -1.90 14.67 3.89
N LEU A 266 -3.17 14.74 4.30
CA LEU A 266 -3.99 15.96 4.22
C LEU A 266 -3.94 16.82 5.49
N THR A 267 -3.37 16.29 6.59
CA THR A 267 -3.39 16.95 7.90
C THR A 267 -2.00 17.26 8.47
N HIS A 268 -0.95 16.74 7.86
CA HIS A 268 0.45 16.90 8.25
C HIS A 268 1.29 17.33 7.06
#